data_60ebb108e863590f6f0d2e24caf7e16f
#
_entry.id   60ebb108e863590f6f0d2e24caf7e16f
#
_cell.length_a   1.000
_cell.length_b   1.000
_cell.length_c   1.000
_cell.angle_alpha   90.00
_cell.angle_beta   90.00
_cell.angle_gamma   90.00
#
_symmetry.space_group_name_H-M   'P 1'
#
loop_
_entity.id
_entity.type
_entity.pdbx_description
1 polymer ?
#
loop_
_entity_poly.entity_id
_entity_poly.type
_entity_poly.pdbx_seq_one_letter_code
_entity_poly.pdbx_strand_id
1 'polypeptide(L)'
;MTGTERPGEETLARQIKLGIVPPGTQLAPKPPAIRDWDTLSADEKRLFTRQAEVFAAFAEYTDHEIGRMLKAFDAVGQADNTMVVYIAGDNGTSGEGGANGM
;
A
#
# COMPACT_ATOMS: atom_id res chain seq x y z
N MET A 1 -18.60 -14.32 -4.76
CA MET A 1 -17.87 -13.36 -3.89
C MET A 1 -18.90 -12.37 -3.37
N THR A 2 -19.38 -12.58 -2.17
CA THR A 2 -20.33 -11.70 -1.49
C THR A 2 -19.53 -10.53 -0.92
N GLY A 3 -19.46 -9.45 -1.71
CA GLY A 3 -18.61 -8.32 -1.41
C GLY A 3 -19.27 -7.31 -0.48
N THR A 4 -18.98 -7.37 0.81
CA THR A 4 -19.26 -6.28 1.73
C THR A 4 -18.10 -5.97 2.68
N GLU A 5 -17.03 -6.74 2.65
CA GLU A 5 -15.83 -6.41 3.42
C GLU A 5 -14.97 -5.42 2.62
N ARG A 6 -14.79 -4.22 3.19
CA ARG A 6 -13.92 -3.21 2.61
C ARG A 6 -12.48 -3.72 2.68
N PRO A 7 -11.66 -3.58 1.63
CA PRO A 7 -10.25 -4.01 1.65
C PRO A 7 -9.47 -3.55 2.88
N GLY A 8 -9.85 -2.40 3.46
CA GLY A 8 -9.30 -1.90 4.70
C GLY A 8 -9.62 -2.75 5.93
N GLU A 9 -10.81 -3.34 6.01
CA GLU A 9 -11.23 -4.19 7.14
C GLU A 9 -10.44 -5.51 7.16
N GLU A 10 -10.27 -6.14 6.00
CA GLU A 10 -9.44 -7.35 5.85
C GLU A 10 -7.97 -7.07 6.20
N THR A 11 -7.45 -5.93 5.76
CA THR A 11 -6.09 -5.51 6.05
C THR A 11 -5.92 -5.26 7.54
N LEU A 12 -6.83 -4.54 8.19
CA LEU A 12 -6.80 -4.30 9.63
C LEU A 12 -6.86 -5.61 10.43
N ALA A 13 -7.77 -6.52 10.06
CA ALA A 13 -7.88 -7.82 10.73
C ALA A 13 -6.55 -8.60 10.66
N ARG A 14 -5.88 -8.58 9.49
CA ARG A 14 -4.57 -9.20 9.29
C ARG A 14 -3.48 -8.51 10.12
N GLN A 15 -3.47 -7.18 10.18
CA GLN A 15 -2.49 -6.41 10.97
C GLN A 15 -2.65 -6.68 12.48
N ILE A 16 -3.89 -6.77 12.99
CA ILE A 16 -4.16 -7.15 14.38
C ILE A 16 -3.64 -8.58 14.64
N LYS A 17 -3.95 -9.52 13.74
CA LYS A 17 -3.48 -10.91 13.87
C LYS A 17 -1.96 -11.03 13.87
N LEU A 18 -1.26 -10.19 13.12
CA LEU A 18 0.21 -10.15 13.06
C LEU A 18 0.84 -9.36 14.21
N GLY A 19 0.05 -8.72 15.07
CA GLY A 19 0.54 -7.88 16.17
C GLY A 19 1.13 -6.54 15.72
N ILE A 20 0.87 -6.11 14.49
CA ILE A 20 1.34 -4.82 13.95
C ILE A 20 0.59 -3.66 14.60
N VAL A 21 -0.70 -3.85 14.85
CA VAL A 21 -1.53 -2.89 15.57
C VAL A 21 -2.24 -3.56 16.75
N PRO A 22 -2.55 -2.82 17.84
CA PRO A 22 -3.20 -3.39 19.02
C PRO A 22 -4.58 -3.97 18.73
N PRO A 23 -5.03 -5.00 19.48
CA PRO A 23 -6.41 -5.44 19.46
C PRO A 23 -7.37 -4.28 19.81
N GLY A 24 -8.50 -4.20 19.09
CA GLY A 24 -9.48 -3.14 19.28
C GLY A 24 -9.20 -1.87 18.46
N THR A 25 -8.12 -1.83 17.70
CA THR A 25 -7.88 -0.76 16.72
C THR A 25 -9.04 -0.71 15.73
N GLN A 26 -9.54 0.49 15.45
CA GLN A 26 -10.61 0.74 14.50
C GLN A 26 -10.09 1.50 13.28
N LEU A 27 -10.67 1.24 12.12
CA LEU A 27 -10.40 2.02 10.92
C LEU A 27 -10.87 3.47 11.12
N ALA A 28 -10.07 4.40 10.64
CA ALA A 28 -10.49 5.78 10.53
C ALA A 28 -11.74 5.88 9.62
N PRO A 29 -12.65 6.82 9.91
CA PRO A 29 -13.79 7.06 9.03
C PRO A 29 -13.30 7.51 7.65
N LYS A 30 -13.98 7.05 6.61
CA LYS A 30 -13.69 7.45 5.24
C LYS A 30 -13.84 8.98 5.10
N PRO A 31 -12.82 9.68 4.54
CA PRO A 31 -12.93 11.11 4.29
C PRO A 31 -14.13 11.44 3.38
N PRO A 32 -14.92 12.48 3.69
CA PRO A 32 -16.10 12.84 2.89
C PRO A 32 -15.80 13.17 1.42
N ALA A 33 -14.59 13.63 1.14
CA ALA A 33 -14.14 13.96 -0.23
C ALA A 33 -13.96 12.72 -1.12
N ILE A 34 -13.86 11.52 -0.55
CA ILE A 34 -13.69 10.28 -1.31
C ILE A 34 -15.07 9.68 -1.58
N ARG A 35 -15.48 9.67 -2.85
CA ARG A 35 -16.75 9.07 -3.28
C ARG A 35 -16.79 7.57 -3.05
N ASP A 36 -17.99 7.02 -2.89
CA ASP A 36 -18.17 5.58 -2.81
C ASP A 36 -17.95 4.94 -4.18
N TRP A 37 -17.30 3.78 -4.19
CA TRP A 37 -16.98 3.03 -5.41
C TRP A 37 -18.21 2.79 -6.28
N ASP A 38 -19.34 2.47 -5.66
CA ASP A 38 -20.57 2.14 -6.38
C ASP A 38 -21.21 3.37 -7.07
N THR A 39 -20.83 4.59 -6.63
CA THR A 39 -21.30 5.86 -7.24
C THR A 39 -20.47 6.30 -8.43
N LEU A 40 -19.35 5.62 -8.70
CA LEU A 40 -18.47 5.93 -9.80
C LEU A 40 -19.03 5.41 -11.14
N SER A 41 -18.80 6.16 -12.21
CA SER A 41 -19.09 5.71 -13.57
C SER A 41 -18.20 4.52 -13.98
N ALA A 42 -18.57 3.85 -15.05
CA ALA A 42 -17.78 2.74 -15.59
C ALA A 42 -16.38 3.18 -16.03
N ASP A 43 -16.25 4.38 -16.59
CA ASP A 43 -14.96 4.91 -17.03
C ASP A 43 -14.07 5.29 -15.84
N GLU A 44 -14.63 5.92 -14.80
CA GLU A 44 -13.91 6.19 -13.56
C GLU A 44 -13.43 4.90 -12.88
N LYS A 45 -14.28 3.88 -12.81
CA LYS A 45 -13.90 2.57 -12.27
C LYS A 45 -12.72 1.95 -13.04
N ARG A 46 -12.76 2.00 -14.38
CA ARG A 46 -11.65 1.53 -15.22
C ARG A 46 -10.37 2.31 -14.97
N LEU A 47 -10.47 3.64 -14.91
CA LEU A 47 -9.32 4.52 -14.64
C LEU A 47 -8.70 4.21 -13.29
N PHE A 48 -9.49 4.22 -12.23
CA PHE A 48 -8.97 4.02 -10.86
C PHE A 48 -8.44 2.60 -10.65
N THR A 49 -9.07 1.59 -11.26
CA THR A 49 -8.51 0.23 -11.26
C THR A 49 -7.14 0.20 -11.92
N ARG A 50 -7.00 0.84 -13.10
CA ARG A 50 -5.71 0.89 -13.79
C ARG A 50 -4.64 1.64 -13.03
N GLN A 51 -5.00 2.75 -12.37
CA GLN A 51 -4.08 3.49 -11.50
C GLN A 51 -3.60 2.61 -10.33
N ALA A 52 -4.50 1.89 -9.68
CA ALA A 52 -4.16 0.98 -8.59
C ALA A 52 -3.24 -0.16 -9.06
N GLU A 53 -3.49 -0.75 -10.23
CA GLU A 53 -2.61 -1.76 -10.84
C GLU A 53 -1.21 -1.23 -11.12
N VAL A 54 -1.10 -0.03 -11.70
CA VAL A 54 0.19 0.60 -11.99
C VAL A 54 0.95 0.92 -10.69
N PHE A 55 0.25 1.42 -9.68
CA PHE A 55 0.87 1.68 -8.37
C PHE A 55 1.38 0.39 -7.72
N ALA A 56 0.58 -0.67 -7.73
CA ALA A 56 0.98 -1.96 -7.20
C ALA A 56 2.21 -2.53 -7.93
N ALA A 57 2.23 -2.45 -9.25
CA ALA A 57 3.37 -2.89 -10.06
C ALA A 57 4.63 -2.06 -9.78
N PHE A 58 4.48 -0.76 -9.56
CA PHE A 58 5.61 0.11 -9.17
C PHE A 58 6.16 -0.26 -7.77
N ALA A 59 5.27 -0.53 -6.82
CA ALA A 59 5.68 -0.96 -5.48
C ALA A 59 6.42 -2.31 -5.52
N GLU A 60 5.91 -3.28 -6.29
CA GLU A 60 6.56 -4.58 -6.49
C GLU A 60 7.94 -4.44 -7.16
N TYR A 61 8.04 -3.59 -8.18
CA TYR A 61 9.33 -3.31 -8.83
C TYR A 61 10.34 -2.68 -7.86
N THR A 62 9.88 -1.72 -7.04
CA THR A 62 10.71 -1.08 -6.03
C THR A 62 11.24 -2.10 -5.01
N ASP A 63 10.38 -2.98 -4.50
CA ASP A 63 10.75 -4.06 -3.58
C ASP A 63 11.80 -4.99 -4.22
N HIS A 64 11.59 -5.36 -5.49
CA HIS A 64 12.55 -6.17 -6.25
C HIS A 64 13.93 -5.51 -6.32
N GLU A 65 14.01 -4.20 -6.62
CA GLU A 65 15.28 -3.48 -6.73
C GLU A 65 15.98 -3.33 -5.37
N ILE A 66 15.23 -3.13 -4.29
CA ILE A 66 15.76 -3.17 -2.93
C ILE A 66 16.36 -4.54 -2.64
N GLY A 67 15.67 -5.61 -2.99
CA GLY A 67 16.19 -6.98 -2.86
C GLY A 67 17.48 -7.21 -3.64
N ARG A 68 17.62 -6.63 -4.84
CA ARG A 68 18.88 -6.67 -5.61
C ARG A 68 20.01 -5.94 -4.91
N MET A 69 19.73 -4.79 -4.34
CA MET A 69 20.72 -4.02 -3.57
C MET A 69 21.20 -4.81 -2.34
N LEU A 70 20.28 -5.42 -1.59
CA LEU A 70 20.65 -6.25 -0.43
C LEU A 70 21.54 -7.44 -0.83
N LYS A 71 21.21 -8.11 -1.92
CA LYS A 71 22.05 -9.20 -2.47
C LYS A 71 23.46 -8.74 -2.88
N ALA A 72 23.61 -7.48 -3.30
CA ALA A 72 24.94 -6.95 -3.63
C ALA A 72 25.81 -6.79 -2.38
N PHE A 73 25.25 -6.40 -1.22
CA PHE A 73 25.98 -6.38 0.05
C PHE A 73 26.38 -7.78 0.51
N ASP A 74 25.52 -8.76 0.32
CA ASP A 74 25.83 -10.17 0.60
C ASP A 74 26.97 -10.67 -0.28
N ALA A 75 26.92 -10.40 -1.58
CA ALA A 75 27.92 -10.82 -2.55
C ALA A 75 29.34 -10.27 -2.28
N VAL A 76 29.46 -9.12 -1.62
CA VAL A 76 30.75 -8.54 -1.21
C VAL A 76 31.13 -8.89 0.24
N GLY A 77 30.38 -9.79 0.89
CA GLY A 77 30.64 -10.26 2.24
C GLY A 77 30.42 -9.20 3.34
N GLN A 78 29.58 -8.19 3.09
CA GLN A 78 29.33 -7.11 4.04
C GLN A 78 27.95 -7.19 4.70
N ALA A 79 27.12 -8.19 4.38
CA ALA A 79 25.76 -8.30 4.92
C ALA A 79 25.75 -8.32 6.46
N ASP A 80 26.62 -9.13 7.09
CA ASP A 80 26.70 -9.26 8.55
C ASP A 80 27.31 -8.03 9.26
N ASN A 81 27.93 -7.14 8.50
CA ASN A 81 28.55 -5.91 9.01
C ASN A 81 27.84 -4.65 8.53
N THR A 82 26.62 -4.79 8.02
CA THR A 82 25.81 -3.67 7.49
C THR A 82 24.48 -3.61 8.20
N MET A 83 24.20 -2.47 8.84
CA MET A 83 22.86 -2.19 9.35
C MET A 83 22.00 -1.61 8.22
N VAL A 84 20.89 -2.30 7.92
CA VAL A 84 19.92 -1.82 6.94
C VAL A 84 18.74 -1.19 7.67
N VAL A 85 18.44 0.06 7.36
CA VAL A 85 17.26 0.78 7.87
C VAL A 85 16.33 1.08 6.71
N TYR A 86 15.15 0.48 6.73
CA TYR A 86 14.10 0.75 5.75
C TYR A 86 13.09 1.75 6.33
N ILE A 87 12.95 2.91 5.69
CA ILE A 87 12.02 3.95 6.12
C ILE A 87 10.96 4.11 5.04
N ALA A 88 9.73 3.79 5.37
CA ALA A 88 8.58 4.04 4.53
C ALA A 88 7.73 5.17 5.14
N GLY A 89 7.25 6.10 4.33
CA GLY A 89 6.32 7.13 4.78
C GLY A 89 4.99 6.52 5.23
N ASP A 90 4.47 7.00 6.34
CA ASP A 90 3.22 6.53 6.97
C ASP A 90 2.00 7.41 6.64
N ASN A 91 2.21 8.54 5.98
CA ASN A 91 1.17 9.49 5.59
C ASN A 91 0.51 9.17 4.23
N GLY A 92 0.83 8.02 3.64
CA GLY A 92 0.28 7.57 2.38
C GLY A 92 0.95 8.18 1.15
N THR A 93 0.28 8.07 0.02
CA THR A 93 0.76 8.59 -1.26
C THR A 93 0.67 10.12 -1.31
N SER A 94 1.47 10.74 -2.22
CA SER A 94 1.40 12.17 -2.48
C SER A 94 -0.02 12.61 -2.86
N GLY A 95 -0.47 13.74 -2.30
CA GLY A 95 -1.76 14.35 -2.61
C GLY A 95 -1.73 15.29 -3.82
N GLU A 96 -0.61 15.40 -4.52
CA GLU A 96 -0.39 16.40 -5.59
C GLU A 96 -1.33 16.23 -6.79
N GLY A 97 -1.75 15.02 -7.09
CA GLY A 97 -2.74 14.74 -8.14
C GLY A 97 -4.19 14.92 -7.71
N GLY A 98 -4.46 15.33 -6.49
CA GLY A 98 -5.82 15.39 -5.96
C GLY A 98 -6.52 14.03 -5.94
N ALA A 99 -7.85 14.04 -5.81
CA ALA A 99 -8.66 12.82 -5.71
C ALA A 99 -8.64 11.95 -6.99
N ASN A 100 -8.24 12.51 -8.11
CA ASN A 100 -8.21 11.82 -9.41
C ASN A 100 -6.81 11.32 -9.80
N GLY A 101 -5.78 11.62 -9.01
CA GLY A 101 -4.41 11.15 -9.25
C GLY A 101 -3.75 11.76 -10.49
N MET A 102 -4.13 12.98 -10.89
CA MET A 102 -3.59 13.69 -12.06
C MET A 102 -2.77 14.90 -11.62
#